data_2f9cf85776e19632e79f08f0b5555ab0
#
_entry.id   2f9cf85776e19632e79f08f0b5555ab0
#
_cell.length_a   1.000
_cell.length_b   1.000
_cell.length_c   1.000
_cell.angle_alpha   90.00
_cell.angle_beta   90.00
_cell.angle_gamma   90.00
#
_symmetry.space_group_name_H-M   'P 1'
#
loop_
_entity.id
_entity.type
_entity.pdbx_description
1 polymer ?
#
loop_
_entity_poly.entity_id
_entity_poly.type
_entity_poly.pdbx_seq_one_letter_code
_entity_poly.pdbx_strand_id
1 'polypeptide(L)'
;MNLYSSGFHLSEIVDFLDRSHLVESRLVSQMREDLSRGRSFSEMMAGIGFSDAVTTQLSLAELHGNLALSLEKISAYLENMRKVKKKLIEVSTYPLILLGFLVLIMLGLRNYLLPQMDAQNIGTQLISSFPQLFLALGAGLVTFFLLGFLYYRKSGKINVFRTLSHLPFGKGMIQAYLTAYYAREWGNLIGQGLELSQIFSMMQDQKSQLFQEIGRDLALSLDRGQSFSETVGGYPFFKEELPLMIEYGEVKSKLGSELEIYAEKTWEDFFRRVHKAMNVIQPLVFIFVALVIVLLYAAMLLPIYQNMEVHL
;
A
#
# COMPACT_ATOMS: atom_id res chain seq x y z
N MET A 1 -16.88 17.68 6.66
CA MET A 1 -17.39 18.96 6.14
C MET A 1 -16.31 19.57 5.26
N ASN A 2 -16.60 19.88 4.02
CA ASN A 2 -15.61 20.40 3.10
C ASN A 2 -15.68 21.94 3.11
N LEU A 3 -14.95 22.57 4.02
CA LEU A 3 -14.95 24.03 4.21
C LEU A 3 -14.52 24.77 2.94
N TYR A 4 -13.56 24.21 2.21
CA TYR A 4 -13.10 24.82 0.96
C TYR A 4 -14.20 24.87 -0.11
N SER A 5 -14.95 23.79 -0.29
CA SER A 5 -16.10 23.78 -1.21
C SER A 5 -17.26 24.71 -0.77
N SER A 6 -17.27 25.11 0.51
CA SER A 6 -18.21 26.09 1.04
C SER A 6 -17.73 27.55 0.87
N GLY A 7 -16.62 27.76 0.17
CA GLY A 7 -16.09 29.10 -0.18
C GLY A 7 -15.14 29.71 0.84
N PHE A 8 -14.73 28.97 1.89
CA PHE A 8 -13.73 29.46 2.84
C PHE A 8 -12.34 29.47 2.21
N HIS A 9 -11.59 30.54 2.48
CA HIS A 9 -10.18 30.63 2.11
C HIS A 9 -9.30 29.74 2.99
N LEU A 10 -8.13 29.32 2.51
CA LEU A 10 -7.23 28.44 3.27
C LEU A 10 -6.83 29.03 4.64
N SER A 11 -6.62 30.33 4.74
CA SER A 11 -6.33 31.00 6.01
C SER A 11 -7.48 30.89 7.01
N GLU A 12 -8.72 31.04 6.56
CA GLU A 12 -9.91 30.91 7.39
C GLU A 12 -10.12 29.47 7.85
N ILE A 13 -9.78 28.50 6.98
CA ILE A 13 -9.81 27.07 7.33
C ILE A 13 -8.77 26.76 8.41
N VAL A 14 -7.54 27.28 8.29
CA VAL A 14 -6.50 27.09 9.32
C VAL A 14 -6.90 27.73 10.65
N ASP A 15 -7.50 28.92 10.63
CA ASP A 15 -8.00 29.58 11.83
C ASP A 15 -9.19 28.82 12.47
N PHE A 16 -10.05 28.21 11.65
CA PHE A 16 -11.11 27.34 12.13
C PHE A 16 -10.56 26.07 12.78
N LEU A 17 -9.54 25.44 12.18
CA LEU A 17 -8.89 24.25 12.75
C LEU A 17 -8.22 24.56 14.09
N ASP A 18 -7.64 25.73 14.25
CA ASP A 18 -7.04 26.20 15.52
C ASP A 18 -8.11 26.34 16.62
N ARG A 19 -9.18 27.05 16.32
CA ARG A 19 -10.28 27.30 17.27
C ARG A 19 -11.08 26.05 17.65
N SER A 20 -11.22 25.11 16.69
CA SER A 20 -12.00 23.88 16.90
C SER A 20 -11.22 22.78 17.62
N HIS A 21 -9.91 22.91 17.79
CA HIS A 21 -9.02 21.89 18.35
C HIS A 21 -9.16 20.50 17.71
N LEU A 22 -9.60 20.44 16.44
CA LEU A 22 -9.75 19.19 15.67
C LEU A 22 -8.41 18.62 15.21
N VAL A 23 -7.39 19.45 15.17
CA VAL A 23 -6.01 19.12 14.76
C VAL A 23 -5.05 19.58 15.86
N GLU A 24 -3.95 18.86 16.04
CA GLU A 24 -2.91 19.23 17.00
C GLU A 24 -2.40 20.65 16.75
N SER A 25 -2.31 21.46 17.80
CA SER A 25 -1.90 22.87 17.73
C SER A 25 -0.53 23.07 17.05
N ARG A 26 0.38 22.08 17.20
CA ARG A 26 1.68 22.08 16.52
C ARG A 26 1.53 22.08 14.99
N LEU A 27 0.65 21.22 14.46
CA LEU A 27 0.41 21.12 13.01
C LEU A 27 -0.28 22.37 12.48
N VAL A 28 -1.24 22.90 13.23
CA VAL A 28 -1.93 24.16 12.85
C VAL A 28 -0.96 25.34 12.83
N SER A 29 -0.06 25.43 13.83
CA SER A 29 0.98 26.48 13.85
C SER A 29 1.91 26.37 12.65
N GLN A 30 2.31 25.16 12.26
CA GLN A 30 3.11 24.93 11.06
C GLN A 30 2.36 25.33 9.78
N MET A 31 1.07 24.97 9.66
CA MET A 31 0.24 25.38 8.53
C MET A 31 0.16 26.92 8.42
N ARG A 32 -0.04 27.61 9.54
CA ARG A 32 -0.08 29.08 9.59
C ARG A 32 1.25 29.70 9.17
N GLU A 33 2.36 29.15 9.63
CA GLU A 33 3.69 29.60 9.25
C GLU A 33 3.96 29.41 7.75
N ASP A 34 3.58 28.25 7.20
CA ASP A 34 3.74 27.94 5.78
C ASP A 34 2.90 28.90 4.91
N LEU A 35 1.64 29.17 5.30
CA LEU A 35 0.80 30.17 4.63
C LEU A 35 1.39 31.58 4.69
N SER A 36 1.93 31.98 5.84
CA SER A 36 2.54 33.32 6.00
C SER A 36 3.79 33.50 5.14
N ARG A 37 4.48 32.39 4.82
CA ARG A 37 5.64 32.35 3.90
C ARG A 37 5.25 32.25 2.42
N GLY A 38 3.97 32.21 2.11
CA GLY A 38 3.46 32.07 0.75
C GLY A 38 3.70 30.69 0.11
N ARG A 39 3.87 29.64 0.93
CA ARG A 39 4.00 28.28 0.43
C ARG A 39 2.68 27.81 -0.17
N SER A 40 2.78 26.96 -1.20
CA SER A 40 1.63 26.34 -1.80
C SER A 40 0.91 25.39 -0.83
N PHE A 41 -0.37 25.12 -1.05
CA PHE A 41 -1.13 24.19 -0.22
C PHE A 41 -0.54 22.78 -0.26
N SER A 42 -0.06 22.35 -1.43
CA SER A 42 0.62 21.06 -1.60
C SER A 42 1.93 20.97 -0.79
N GLU A 43 2.72 22.05 -0.74
CA GLU A 43 3.94 22.12 0.08
C GLU A 43 3.61 22.08 1.57
N MET A 44 2.58 22.81 1.99
CA MET A 44 2.08 22.81 3.37
C MET A 44 1.65 21.39 3.79
N MET A 45 0.88 20.67 2.94
CA MET A 45 0.46 19.31 3.19
C MET A 45 1.65 18.33 3.24
N ALA A 46 2.67 18.51 2.40
CA ALA A 46 3.91 17.75 2.46
C ALA A 46 4.64 17.97 3.79
N GLY A 47 4.69 19.19 4.27
CA GLY A 47 5.32 19.57 5.55
C GLY A 47 4.69 18.89 6.76
N ILE A 48 3.40 18.65 6.76
CA ILE A 48 2.66 17.96 7.83
C ILE A 48 2.56 16.45 7.65
N GLY A 49 3.23 15.88 6.63
CA GLY A 49 3.44 14.43 6.49
C GLY A 49 2.47 13.69 5.58
N PHE A 50 1.75 14.38 4.70
CA PHE A 50 0.99 13.71 3.65
C PHE A 50 1.92 13.04 2.63
N SER A 51 1.48 11.92 2.05
CA SER A 51 2.25 11.15 1.07
C SER A 51 2.49 11.92 -0.23
N ASP A 52 3.59 11.57 -0.92
CA ASP A 52 3.93 12.16 -2.23
C ASP A 52 2.79 12.02 -3.24
N ALA A 53 2.02 10.91 -3.20
CA ALA A 53 0.85 10.72 -4.06
C ALA A 53 -0.22 11.80 -3.83
N VAL A 54 -0.52 12.13 -2.57
CA VAL A 54 -1.51 13.17 -2.22
C VAL A 54 -0.98 14.55 -2.55
N THR A 55 0.27 14.85 -2.20
CA THR A 55 0.86 16.18 -2.44
C THR A 55 1.04 16.47 -3.93
N THR A 56 1.36 15.46 -4.73
CA THR A 56 1.38 15.57 -6.19
C THR A 56 0.01 15.93 -6.75
N GLN A 57 -1.06 15.25 -6.31
CA GLN A 57 -2.42 15.57 -6.75
C GLN A 57 -2.84 16.99 -6.35
N LEU A 58 -2.48 17.42 -5.13
CA LEU A 58 -2.76 18.78 -4.68
C LEU A 58 -2.01 19.82 -5.50
N SER A 59 -0.72 19.57 -5.80
CA SER A 59 0.09 20.47 -6.64
C SER A 59 -0.51 20.64 -8.04
N LEU A 60 -0.92 19.53 -8.66
CA LEU A 60 -1.59 19.56 -9.97
C LEU A 60 -2.94 20.30 -9.88
N ALA A 61 -3.71 20.08 -8.83
CA ALA A 61 -4.99 20.74 -8.61
C ALA A 61 -4.86 22.27 -8.39
N GLU A 62 -3.80 22.70 -7.70
CA GLU A 62 -3.50 24.12 -7.51
C GLU A 62 -3.15 24.80 -8.82
N LEU A 63 -2.33 24.16 -9.67
CA LEU A 63 -1.95 24.68 -10.98
C LEU A 63 -3.15 24.88 -11.91
N HIS A 64 -4.17 24.04 -11.81
CA HIS A 64 -5.32 24.02 -12.72
C HIS A 64 -6.61 24.57 -12.11
N GLY A 65 -6.56 25.11 -10.88
CA GLY A 65 -7.71 25.76 -10.25
C GLY A 65 -8.85 24.82 -9.84
N ASN A 66 -8.62 23.49 -9.84
CA ASN A 66 -9.64 22.47 -9.50
C ASN A 66 -9.45 21.84 -8.12
N LEU A 67 -9.01 22.65 -7.15
CA LEU A 67 -8.65 22.20 -5.82
C LEU A 67 -9.85 21.58 -5.06
N ALA A 68 -11.06 22.15 -5.21
CA ALA A 68 -12.25 21.66 -4.52
C ALA A 68 -12.58 20.21 -4.88
N LEU A 69 -12.65 19.89 -6.17
CA LEU A 69 -12.93 18.54 -6.66
C LEU A 69 -11.80 17.56 -6.30
N SER A 70 -10.55 18.01 -6.39
CA SER A 70 -9.40 17.20 -6.03
C SER A 70 -9.38 16.87 -4.54
N LEU A 71 -9.73 17.82 -3.67
CA LEU A 71 -9.86 17.59 -2.22
C LEU A 71 -10.96 16.58 -1.90
N GLU A 72 -12.08 16.61 -2.60
CA GLU A 72 -13.15 15.63 -2.44
C GLU A 72 -12.66 14.23 -2.82
N LYS A 73 -12.04 14.06 -3.99
CA LYS A 73 -11.47 12.78 -4.46
C LYS A 73 -10.36 12.27 -3.53
N ILE A 74 -9.47 13.15 -3.06
CA ILE A 74 -8.42 12.81 -2.10
C ILE A 74 -9.02 12.39 -0.76
N SER A 75 -10.03 13.09 -0.26
CA SER A 75 -10.72 12.75 0.98
C SER A 75 -11.35 11.35 0.91
N ALA A 76 -12.07 11.05 -0.17
CA ALA A 76 -12.65 9.72 -0.41
C ALA A 76 -11.56 8.62 -0.47
N TYR A 77 -10.45 8.89 -1.14
CA TYR A 77 -9.30 7.99 -1.19
C TYR A 77 -8.71 7.73 0.20
N LEU A 78 -8.42 8.79 0.96
CA LEU A 78 -7.85 8.68 2.32
C LEU A 78 -8.79 7.95 3.28
N GLU A 79 -10.11 8.18 3.17
CA GLU A 79 -11.10 7.46 3.97
C GLU A 79 -11.10 5.96 3.65
N ASN A 80 -11.05 5.59 2.38
CA ASN A 80 -10.94 4.20 1.95
C ASN A 80 -9.64 3.56 2.45
N MET A 81 -8.51 4.25 2.33
CA MET A 81 -7.22 3.78 2.87
C MET A 81 -7.25 3.61 4.39
N ARG A 82 -7.92 4.53 5.11
CA ARG A 82 -8.14 4.40 6.56
C ARG A 82 -8.98 3.18 6.91
N LYS A 83 -10.06 2.91 6.17
CA LYS A 83 -10.89 1.71 6.34
C LYS A 83 -10.07 0.44 6.12
N VAL A 84 -9.24 0.41 5.06
CA VAL A 84 -8.31 -0.71 4.78
C VAL A 84 -7.33 -0.89 5.93
N LYS A 85 -6.66 0.18 6.38
CA LYS A 85 -5.70 0.13 7.49
C LYS A 85 -6.36 -0.38 8.79
N LYS A 86 -7.54 0.14 9.12
CA LYS A 86 -8.30 -0.31 10.29
C LYS A 86 -8.62 -1.79 10.20
N LYS A 87 -9.10 -2.26 9.04
CA LYS A 87 -9.41 -3.68 8.82
C LYS A 87 -8.18 -4.56 8.90
N LEU A 88 -7.03 -4.13 8.37
CA LEU A 88 -5.76 -4.85 8.50
C LEU A 88 -5.36 -5.03 9.98
N ILE A 89 -5.46 -3.98 10.78
CA ILE A 89 -5.16 -4.04 12.22
C ILE A 89 -6.12 -5.02 12.91
N GLU A 90 -7.43 -4.90 12.68
CA GLU A 90 -8.44 -5.77 13.26
C GLU A 90 -8.18 -7.26 12.93
N VAL A 91 -7.92 -7.57 11.67
CA VAL A 91 -7.66 -8.95 11.21
C VAL A 91 -6.33 -9.48 11.73
N SER A 92 -5.31 -8.62 11.93
CA SER A 92 -3.97 -9.03 12.38
C SER A 92 -3.86 -9.16 13.90
N THR A 93 -4.68 -8.46 14.67
CA THR A 93 -4.58 -8.42 16.13
C THR A 93 -4.80 -9.79 16.77
N TYR A 94 -5.86 -10.49 16.39
CA TYR A 94 -6.16 -11.84 16.93
C TYR A 94 -5.06 -12.85 16.63
N PRO A 95 -4.57 -13.01 15.38
CA PRO A 95 -3.44 -13.88 15.07
C PRO A 95 -2.18 -13.57 15.88
N LEU A 96 -1.82 -12.30 16.03
CA LEU A 96 -0.63 -11.90 16.77
C LEU A 96 -0.72 -12.27 18.26
N ILE A 97 -1.87 -12.05 18.88
CA ILE A 97 -2.12 -12.45 20.27
C ILE A 97 -2.00 -13.98 20.40
N LEU A 98 -2.64 -14.72 19.49
CA LEU A 98 -2.65 -16.17 19.54
C LEU A 98 -1.25 -16.76 19.33
N LEU A 99 -0.46 -16.23 18.38
CA LEU A 99 0.94 -16.60 18.18
C LEU A 99 1.80 -16.24 19.40
N GLY A 100 1.56 -15.10 20.04
CA GLY A 100 2.22 -14.71 21.29
C GLY A 100 1.97 -15.71 22.41
N PHE A 101 0.73 -16.12 22.61
CA PHE A 101 0.37 -17.18 23.59
C PHE A 101 1.03 -18.51 23.26
N LEU A 102 1.04 -18.89 21.97
CA LEU A 102 1.68 -20.11 21.52
C LEU A 102 3.19 -20.11 21.86
N VAL A 103 3.89 -19.02 21.59
CA VAL A 103 5.33 -18.87 21.95
C VAL A 103 5.52 -18.95 23.47
N LEU A 104 4.66 -18.31 24.27
CA LEU A 104 4.72 -18.40 25.73
C LEU A 104 4.54 -19.83 26.24
N ILE A 105 3.56 -20.57 25.72
CA ILE A 105 3.34 -21.98 26.06
C ILE A 105 4.57 -22.81 25.69
N MET A 106 5.13 -22.61 24.51
CA MET A 106 6.32 -23.32 24.06
C MET A 106 7.56 -23.04 24.94
N LEU A 107 7.76 -21.78 25.35
CA LEU A 107 8.83 -21.41 26.27
C LEU A 107 8.61 -22.02 27.65
N GLY A 108 7.39 -22.06 28.13
CA GLY A 108 7.02 -22.74 29.38
C GLY A 108 7.34 -24.25 29.33
N LEU A 109 6.89 -24.93 28.27
CA LEU A 109 7.17 -26.36 28.05
C LEU A 109 8.67 -26.62 27.92
N ARG A 110 9.39 -25.78 27.19
CA ARG A 110 10.85 -25.90 27.06
C ARG A 110 11.56 -25.83 28.43
N ASN A 111 11.18 -24.88 29.27
CA ASN A 111 11.88 -24.63 30.52
C ASN A 111 11.46 -25.58 31.66
N TYR A 112 10.23 -26.08 31.66
CA TYR A 112 9.68 -26.87 32.75
C TYR A 112 9.55 -28.39 32.43
N LEU A 113 9.16 -28.74 31.19
CA LEU A 113 8.87 -30.12 30.81
C LEU A 113 10.09 -30.83 30.20
N LEU A 114 10.85 -30.18 29.32
CA LEU A 114 12.03 -30.76 28.67
C LEU A 114 13.09 -31.28 29.62
N PRO A 115 13.42 -30.62 30.77
CA PRO A 115 14.39 -31.16 31.71
C PRO A 115 13.95 -32.44 32.39
N GLN A 116 12.66 -32.78 32.35
CA GLN A 116 12.07 -33.97 33.01
C GLN A 116 11.88 -35.15 32.04
N MET A 117 12.19 -34.97 30.75
CA MET A 117 11.97 -35.96 29.69
C MET A 117 13.33 -36.38 29.10
N ASP A 118 13.45 -37.65 28.70
CA ASP A 118 14.65 -38.15 28.01
C ASP A 118 14.89 -37.42 26.69
N ALA A 119 16.14 -36.93 26.49
CA ALA A 119 16.54 -36.03 25.42
C ALA A 119 16.54 -36.67 24.01
N GLN A 120 16.20 -37.93 23.84
CA GLN A 120 16.34 -38.65 22.57
C GLN A 120 15.08 -38.80 21.74
N ASN A 121 13.94 -38.25 22.19
CA ASN A 121 12.68 -38.38 21.45
C ASN A 121 12.47 -37.26 20.45
N ILE A 122 11.90 -37.60 19.27
CA ILE A 122 11.54 -36.66 18.17
C ILE A 122 10.69 -35.49 18.71
N GLY A 123 9.81 -35.75 19.69
CA GLY A 123 8.97 -34.74 20.32
C GLY A 123 9.76 -33.68 21.10
N THR A 124 10.80 -34.11 21.85
CA THR A 124 11.67 -33.18 22.61
C THR A 124 12.52 -32.31 21.67
N GLN A 125 13.00 -32.88 20.55
CA GLN A 125 13.71 -32.13 19.51
C GLN A 125 12.81 -31.10 18.84
N LEU A 126 11.55 -31.43 18.50
CA LEU A 126 10.58 -30.50 17.92
C LEU A 126 10.28 -29.32 18.89
N ILE A 127 10.01 -29.60 20.17
CA ILE A 127 9.72 -28.56 21.16
C ILE A 127 10.93 -27.63 21.37
N SER A 128 12.16 -28.20 21.41
CA SER A 128 13.38 -27.40 21.61
C SER A 128 13.73 -26.51 20.39
N SER A 129 13.49 -27.02 19.19
CA SER A 129 13.86 -26.33 17.92
C SER A 129 12.80 -25.33 17.44
N PHE A 130 11.54 -25.47 17.87
CA PHE A 130 10.44 -24.64 17.37
C PHE A 130 10.62 -23.14 17.66
N PRO A 131 11.00 -22.68 18.86
CA PRO A 131 11.25 -21.25 19.10
C PRO A 131 12.37 -20.71 18.23
N GLN A 132 13.42 -21.51 17.96
CA GLN A 132 14.54 -21.13 17.11
C GLN A 132 14.11 -21.03 15.65
N LEU A 133 13.31 -21.98 15.18
CA LEU A 133 12.75 -22.00 13.82
C LEU A 133 11.81 -20.81 13.61
N PHE A 134 11.01 -20.47 14.60
CA PHE A 134 10.12 -19.30 14.54
C PHE A 134 10.90 -17.99 14.50
N LEU A 135 11.96 -17.86 15.31
CA LEU A 135 12.86 -16.70 15.28
C LEU A 135 13.64 -16.62 13.96
N ALA A 136 14.10 -17.74 13.43
CA ALA A 136 14.80 -17.80 12.14
C ALA A 136 13.88 -17.41 10.98
N LEU A 137 12.62 -17.87 10.98
CA LEU A 137 11.60 -17.45 10.02
C LEU A 137 11.32 -15.94 10.13
N GLY A 138 11.15 -15.42 11.35
CA GLY A 138 10.97 -13.99 11.60
C GLY A 138 12.15 -13.16 11.11
N ALA A 139 13.39 -13.58 11.44
CA ALA A 139 14.61 -12.94 10.96
C ALA A 139 14.74 -13.00 9.43
N GLY A 140 14.39 -14.14 8.82
CA GLY A 140 14.36 -14.32 7.37
C GLY A 140 13.39 -13.35 6.68
N LEU A 141 12.18 -13.21 7.22
CA LEU A 141 11.20 -12.24 6.75
C LEU A 141 11.72 -10.80 6.87
N VAL A 142 12.26 -10.42 8.02
CA VAL A 142 12.84 -9.08 8.22
C VAL A 142 13.97 -8.82 7.23
N THR A 143 14.86 -9.79 7.02
CA THR A 143 15.96 -9.68 6.06
C THR A 143 15.46 -9.55 4.63
N PHE A 144 14.44 -10.33 4.26
CA PHE A 144 13.79 -10.24 2.94
C PHE A 144 13.17 -8.86 2.70
N PHE A 145 12.46 -8.32 3.68
CA PHE A 145 11.89 -6.96 3.60
C PHE A 145 12.98 -5.88 3.55
N LEU A 146 14.07 -6.04 4.30
CA LEU A 146 15.21 -5.12 4.30
C LEU A 146 15.93 -5.10 2.94
N LEU A 147 16.18 -6.26 2.36
CA LEU A 147 16.77 -6.39 1.03
C LEU A 147 15.85 -5.82 -0.05
N GLY A 148 14.55 -6.10 0.03
CA GLY A 148 13.54 -5.49 -0.84
C GLY A 148 13.50 -3.96 -0.75
N PHE A 149 13.58 -3.42 0.48
CA PHE A 149 13.64 -1.99 0.71
C PHE A 149 14.93 -1.34 0.16
N LEU A 150 16.08 -1.99 0.33
CA LEU A 150 17.35 -1.53 -0.25
C LEU A 150 17.32 -1.55 -1.78
N TYR A 151 16.76 -2.61 -2.37
CA TYR A 151 16.54 -2.69 -3.81
C TYR A 151 15.62 -1.57 -4.30
N TYR A 152 14.52 -1.32 -3.60
CA TYR A 152 13.58 -0.23 -3.89
C TYR A 152 14.27 1.15 -3.86
N ARG A 153 15.21 1.37 -2.93
CA ARG A 153 15.96 2.65 -2.84
C ARG A 153 16.99 2.85 -3.94
N LYS A 154 17.65 1.76 -4.40
CA LYS A 154 18.77 1.84 -5.37
C LYS A 154 18.33 1.78 -6.83
N SER A 155 17.24 1.09 -7.13
CA SER A 155 16.80 0.84 -8.52
C SER A 155 15.84 1.93 -9.00
N GLY A 156 15.84 2.18 -10.32
CA GLY A 156 14.81 3.00 -10.96
C GLY A 156 13.42 2.42 -10.68
N LYS A 157 12.45 3.29 -10.45
CA LYS A 157 11.12 2.87 -9.99
C LYS A 157 10.35 2.06 -11.03
N ILE A 158 10.48 2.40 -12.30
CA ILE A 158 9.90 1.60 -13.40
C ILE A 158 10.38 0.14 -13.33
N ASN A 159 11.70 -0.08 -13.14
CA ASN A 159 12.26 -1.43 -13.06
C ASN A 159 11.78 -2.19 -11.81
N VAL A 160 11.66 -1.49 -10.67
CA VAL A 160 11.12 -2.09 -9.43
C VAL A 160 9.68 -2.55 -9.65
N PHE A 161 8.82 -1.69 -10.17
CA PHE A 161 7.42 -2.04 -10.41
C PHE A 161 7.25 -3.08 -11.53
N ARG A 162 8.14 -3.07 -12.53
CA ARG A 162 8.23 -4.14 -13.53
C ARG A 162 8.51 -5.49 -12.88
N THR A 163 9.49 -5.56 -11.97
CA THR A 163 9.82 -6.79 -11.24
C THR A 163 8.68 -7.22 -10.31
N LEU A 164 8.10 -6.28 -9.55
CA LEU A 164 6.98 -6.56 -8.67
C LEU A 164 5.73 -7.06 -9.42
N SER A 165 5.51 -6.61 -10.65
CA SER A 165 4.37 -7.03 -11.47
C SER A 165 4.49 -8.49 -11.96
N HIS A 166 5.63 -9.15 -11.81
CA HIS A 166 5.81 -10.58 -12.10
C HIS A 166 5.52 -11.47 -10.89
N LEU A 167 5.37 -10.91 -9.68
CA LEU A 167 5.05 -11.68 -8.48
C LEU A 167 3.59 -12.14 -8.50
N PRO A 168 3.31 -13.47 -8.43
CA PRO A 168 1.98 -14.03 -8.66
C PRO A 168 0.90 -13.50 -7.70
N PHE A 169 1.25 -13.23 -6.44
CA PHE A 169 0.30 -12.75 -5.42
C PHE A 169 0.10 -11.22 -5.42
N GLY A 170 1.07 -10.44 -5.90
CA GLY A 170 1.04 -8.97 -5.87
C GLY A 170 0.59 -8.32 -7.18
N LYS A 171 0.78 -9.01 -8.31
CA LYS A 171 0.55 -8.47 -9.66
C LYS A 171 -0.79 -7.74 -9.79
N GLY A 172 -1.87 -8.41 -9.49
CA GLY A 172 -3.21 -7.85 -9.71
C GLY A 172 -3.55 -6.66 -8.81
N MET A 173 -2.96 -6.57 -7.61
CA MET A 173 -3.14 -5.41 -6.71
C MET A 173 -2.31 -4.21 -7.18
N ILE A 174 -1.05 -4.46 -7.56
CA ILE A 174 -0.14 -3.42 -8.07
C ILE A 174 -0.69 -2.84 -9.38
N GLN A 175 -1.10 -3.71 -10.30
CA GLN A 175 -1.70 -3.28 -11.56
C GLN A 175 -2.98 -2.46 -11.34
N ALA A 176 -3.89 -2.91 -10.48
CA ALA A 176 -5.12 -2.18 -10.19
C ALA A 176 -4.82 -0.80 -9.54
N TYR A 177 -3.89 -0.76 -8.57
CA TYR A 177 -3.51 0.48 -7.90
C TYR A 177 -2.88 1.49 -8.86
N LEU A 178 -1.84 1.09 -9.60
CA LEU A 178 -1.12 1.98 -10.50
C LEU A 178 -2.01 2.41 -11.67
N THR A 179 -2.75 1.50 -12.26
CA THR A 179 -3.70 1.83 -13.34
C THR A 179 -4.74 2.85 -12.88
N ALA A 180 -5.37 2.62 -11.73
CA ALA A 180 -6.37 3.55 -11.20
C ALA A 180 -5.77 4.93 -10.90
N TYR A 181 -4.56 4.95 -10.31
CA TYR A 181 -3.86 6.19 -9.98
C TYR A 181 -3.52 6.99 -11.23
N TYR A 182 -2.82 6.37 -12.19
CA TYR A 182 -2.39 7.07 -13.40
C TYR A 182 -3.55 7.44 -14.33
N ALA A 183 -4.51 6.55 -14.52
CA ALA A 183 -5.70 6.85 -15.33
C ALA A 183 -6.47 8.05 -14.76
N ARG A 184 -6.58 8.17 -13.43
CA ARG A 184 -7.22 9.32 -12.80
C ARG A 184 -6.43 10.60 -13.01
N GLU A 185 -5.11 10.59 -12.81
CA GLU A 185 -4.29 11.78 -12.96
C GLU A 185 -4.30 12.26 -14.42
N TRP A 186 -4.05 11.34 -15.36
CA TRP A 186 -4.13 11.68 -16.79
C TRP A 186 -5.53 12.13 -17.21
N GLY A 187 -6.57 11.40 -16.76
CA GLY A 187 -7.96 11.76 -17.03
C GLY A 187 -8.32 13.17 -16.57
N ASN A 188 -7.96 13.51 -15.35
CA ASN A 188 -8.18 14.84 -14.79
C ASN A 188 -7.45 15.94 -15.60
N LEU A 189 -6.17 15.73 -15.93
CA LEU A 189 -5.37 16.74 -16.64
C LEU A 189 -5.83 16.93 -18.08
N ILE A 190 -6.11 15.83 -18.80
CA ILE A 190 -6.66 15.86 -20.16
C ILE A 190 -8.07 16.46 -20.15
N GLY A 191 -8.90 16.11 -19.16
CA GLY A 191 -10.24 16.66 -19.00
C GLY A 191 -10.27 18.18 -18.77
N GLN A 192 -9.18 18.75 -18.28
CA GLN A 192 -8.96 20.19 -18.11
C GLN A 192 -8.39 20.86 -19.39
N GLY A 193 -8.18 20.10 -20.46
CA GLY A 193 -7.73 20.63 -21.76
C GLY A 193 -6.22 20.72 -21.92
N LEU A 194 -5.43 20.06 -21.03
CA LEU A 194 -3.98 20.04 -21.18
C LEU A 194 -3.55 19.06 -22.28
N GLU A 195 -2.55 19.48 -23.04
CA GLU A 195 -1.91 18.63 -24.03
C GLU A 195 -1.01 17.57 -23.38
N LEU A 196 -0.86 16.39 -24.01
CA LEU A 196 -0.03 15.30 -23.49
C LEU A 196 1.41 15.73 -23.22
N SER A 197 2.00 16.55 -24.08
CA SER A 197 3.34 17.11 -23.95
C SER A 197 3.50 17.91 -22.64
N GLN A 198 2.51 18.74 -22.32
CA GLN A 198 2.46 19.53 -21.09
C GLN A 198 2.31 18.63 -19.86
N ILE A 199 1.43 17.63 -19.93
CA ILE A 199 1.20 16.67 -18.85
C ILE A 199 2.48 15.92 -18.53
N PHE A 200 3.18 15.39 -19.56
CA PHE A 200 4.41 14.64 -19.35
C PHE A 200 5.56 15.51 -18.83
N SER A 201 5.64 16.78 -19.23
CA SER A 201 6.58 17.74 -18.65
C SER A 201 6.27 17.98 -17.16
N MET A 202 5.02 18.23 -16.81
CA MET A 202 4.59 18.43 -15.41
C MET A 202 4.84 17.21 -14.53
N MET A 203 4.71 16.00 -15.08
CA MET A 203 5.02 14.76 -14.36
C MET A 203 6.49 14.70 -13.93
N GLN A 204 7.41 15.26 -14.74
CA GLN A 204 8.84 15.24 -14.44
C GLN A 204 9.22 16.15 -13.27
N ASP A 205 8.42 17.18 -12.98
CA ASP A 205 8.66 18.15 -11.90
C ASP A 205 8.07 17.72 -10.55
N GLN A 206 7.37 16.56 -10.49
CA GLN A 206 6.72 16.10 -9.28
C GLN A 206 7.68 15.39 -8.31
N LYS A 207 7.32 15.30 -7.02
CA LYS A 207 8.14 14.64 -5.98
C LYS A 207 8.22 13.11 -6.14
N SER A 208 7.19 12.48 -6.72
CA SER A 208 7.14 11.03 -6.93
C SER A 208 8.12 10.59 -8.01
N GLN A 209 9.15 9.83 -7.63
CA GLN A 209 10.16 9.33 -8.57
C GLN A 209 9.56 8.48 -9.70
N LEU A 210 8.57 7.62 -9.39
CA LEU A 210 7.90 6.83 -10.43
C LEU A 210 7.16 7.73 -11.42
N PHE A 211 6.52 8.78 -10.92
CA PHE A 211 5.80 9.74 -11.75
C PHE A 211 6.76 10.49 -12.68
N GLN A 212 7.92 10.91 -12.15
CA GLN A 212 8.99 11.54 -12.94
C GLN A 212 9.54 10.60 -14.02
N GLU A 213 9.86 9.35 -13.67
CA GLU A 213 10.43 8.37 -14.60
C GLU A 213 9.45 8.06 -15.74
N ILE A 214 8.16 7.84 -15.42
CA ILE A 214 7.13 7.59 -16.43
C ILE A 214 6.90 8.83 -17.28
N GLY A 215 6.82 10.02 -16.69
CA GLY A 215 6.67 11.27 -17.45
C GLY A 215 7.80 11.51 -18.44
N ARG A 216 9.04 11.21 -18.02
CA ARG A 216 10.22 11.31 -18.92
C ARG A 216 10.15 10.30 -20.06
N ASP A 217 9.81 9.05 -19.75
CA ASP A 217 9.74 7.98 -20.76
C ASP A 217 8.63 8.24 -21.77
N LEU A 218 7.45 8.69 -21.32
CA LEU A 218 6.35 9.10 -22.16
C LEU A 218 6.70 10.31 -23.06
N ALA A 219 7.38 11.33 -22.53
CA ALA A 219 7.83 12.47 -23.31
C ALA A 219 8.80 12.05 -24.42
N LEU A 220 9.82 11.23 -24.09
CA LEU A 220 10.78 10.72 -25.07
C LEU A 220 10.13 9.82 -26.13
N SER A 221 9.12 9.05 -25.77
CA SER A 221 8.37 8.21 -26.70
C SER A 221 7.53 9.04 -27.66
N LEU A 222 6.89 10.10 -27.15
CA LEU A 222 6.11 11.05 -27.95
C LEU A 222 7.02 11.76 -28.97
N ASP A 223 8.21 12.21 -28.55
CA ASP A 223 9.22 12.83 -29.44
C ASP A 223 9.71 11.89 -30.55
N ARG A 224 9.67 10.58 -30.30
CA ARG A 224 10.00 9.53 -31.30
C ARG A 224 8.82 9.15 -32.20
N GLY A 225 7.66 9.79 -32.02
CA GLY A 225 6.45 9.51 -32.79
C GLY A 225 5.69 8.25 -32.35
N GLN A 226 6.00 7.69 -31.18
CA GLN A 226 5.22 6.59 -30.60
C GLN A 226 3.91 7.14 -30.00
N SER A 227 2.82 6.38 -30.11
CA SER A 227 1.55 6.79 -29.51
C SER A 227 1.59 6.64 -27.98
N PHE A 228 0.71 7.40 -27.31
CA PHE A 228 0.56 7.31 -25.85
C PHE A 228 0.10 5.91 -25.43
N SER A 229 -0.87 5.33 -26.16
CA SER A 229 -1.37 3.98 -25.91
C SER A 229 -0.30 2.90 -26.06
N GLU A 230 0.54 2.97 -27.11
CA GLU A 230 1.65 2.02 -27.33
C GLU A 230 2.66 2.06 -26.20
N THR A 231 3.10 3.26 -25.79
CA THR A 231 4.07 3.41 -24.71
C THR A 231 3.52 2.87 -23.38
N VAL A 232 2.26 3.20 -23.06
CA VAL A 232 1.61 2.71 -21.84
C VAL A 232 1.46 1.18 -21.87
N GLY A 233 1.20 0.59 -23.02
CA GLY A 233 1.13 -0.87 -23.23
C GLY A 233 2.46 -1.59 -22.95
N GLY A 234 3.59 -0.90 -23.04
CA GLY A 234 4.92 -1.42 -22.71
C GLY A 234 5.18 -1.60 -21.20
N TYR A 235 4.31 -1.10 -20.31
CA TYR A 235 4.48 -1.23 -18.87
C TYR A 235 3.69 -2.42 -18.29
N PRO A 236 4.35 -3.49 -17.84
CA PRO A 236 3.68 -4.69 -17.33
C PRO A 236 2.97 -4.47 -15.97
N PHE A 237 3.20 -3.33 -15.32
CA PHE A 237 2.57 -2.95 -14.07
C PHE A 237 1.26 -2.17 -14.25
N PHE A 238 0.84 -1.88 -15.48
CA PHE A 238 -0.49 -1.45 -15.79
C PHE A 238 -1.38 -2.63 -16.23
N LYS A 239 -2.69 -2.46 -16.12
CA LYS A 239 -3.66 -3.42 -16.65
C LYS A 239 -3.69 -3.34 -18.17
N GLU A 240 -3.87 -4.48 -18.81
CA GLU A 240 -3.87 -4.61 -20.29
C GLU A 240 -4.99 -3.80 -20.95
N GLU A 241 -6.04 -3.47 -20.20
CA GLU A 241 -7.15 -2.67 -20.69
C GLU A 241 -6.83 -1.15 -20.79
N LEU A 242 -5.82 -0.65 -20.05
CA LEU A 242 -5.51 0.78 -20.00
C LEU A 242 -5.09 1.34 -21.37
N PRO A 243 -4.17 0.72 -22.14
CA PRO A 243 -3.84 1.17 -23.49
C PRO A 243 -5.05 1.20 -24.41
N LEU A 244 -5.95 0.22 -24.34
CA LEU A 244 -7.16 0.16 -25.13
C LEU A 244 -8.13 1.30 -24.78
N MET A 245 -8.23 1.65 -23.49
CA MET A 245 -9.06 2.79 -23.06
C MET A 245 -8.48 4.13 -23.53
N ILE A 246 -7.15 4.25 -23.58
CA ILE A 246 -6.47 5.44 -24.14
C ILE A 246 -6.81 5.56 -25.63
N GLU A 247 -6.57 4.52 -26.41
CA GLU A 247 -6.85 4.49 -27.85
C GLU A 247 -8.32 4.81 -28.16
N TYR A 248 -9.24 4.18 -27.45
CA TYR A 248 -10.68 4.42 -27.62
C TYR A 248 -11.08 5.86 -27.27
N GLY A 249 -10.51 6.41 -26.20
CA GLY A 249 -10.76 7.78 -25.77
C GLY A 249 -10.21 8.84 -26.75
N GLU A 250 -9.04 8.58 -27.35
CA GLU A 250 -8.44 9.42 -28.40
C GLU A 250 -9.33 9.47 -29.63
N VAL A 251 -9.77 8.30 -30.12
CA VAL A 251 -10.67 8.22 -31.31
C VAL A 251 -11.98 8.98 -31.09
N LYS A 252 -12.51 8.97 -29.89
CA LYS A 252 -13.76 9.67 -29.54
C LYS A 252 -13.59 11.12 -29.11
N SER A 253 -12.38 11.63 -29.03
CA SER A 253 -12.06 12.96 -28.45
C SER A 253 -12.64 13.14 -27.05
N LYS A 254 -12.68 12.06 -26.26
CA LYS A 254 -13.20 11.99 -24.87
C LYS A 254 -12.23 11.33 -23.92
N LEU A 255 -10.94 11.35 -24.24
CA LEU A 255 -9.92 10.61 -23.49
C LEU A 255 -9.94 10.94 -21.98
N GLY A 256 -10.07 12.21 -21.60
CA GLY A 256 -10.11 12.61 -20.19
C GLY A 256 -11.24 11.94 -19.41
N SER A 257 -12.48 12.05 -19.92
CA SER A 257 -13.65 11.48 -19.24
C SER A 257 -13.66 9.95 -19.23
N GLU A 258 -13.21 9.29 -20.29
CA GLU A 258 -13.13 7.83 -20.35
C GLU A 258 -12.08 7.29 -19.37
N LEU A 259 -10.93 7.97 -19.23
CA LEU A 259 -9.92 7.62 -18.24
C LEU A 259 -10.39 7.85 -16.80
N GLU A 260 -11.15 8.90 -16.50
CA GLU A 260 -11.72 9.13 -15.17
C GLU A 260 -12.70 8.02 -14.77
N ILE A 261 -13.64 7.65 -15.66
CA ILE A 261 -14.60 6.58 -15.42
C ILE A 261 -13.88 5.24 -15.24
N TYR A 262 -12.87 4.96 -16.06
CA TYR A 262 -12.06 3.75 -15.96
C TYR A 262 -11.25 3.70 -14.65
N ALA A 263 -10.71 4.85 -14.23
CA ALA A 263 -9.99 4.97 -12.96
C ALA A 263 -10.90 4.66 -11.77
N GLU A 264 -12.11 5.22 -11.72
CA GLU A 264 -13.06 4.97 -10.63
C GLU A 264 -13.40 3.48 -10.50
N LYS A 265 -13.76 2.83 -11.62
CA LYS A 265 -14.01 1.39 -11.66
C LYS A 265 -12.79 0.56 -11.24
N THR A 266 -11.60 0.98 -11.62
CA THR A 266 -10.36 0.28 -11.27
C THR A 266 -10.00 0.48 -9.79
N TRP A 267 -10.31 1.63 -9.17
CA TRP A 267 -10.22 1.84 -7.73
C TRP A 267 -11.14 0.92 -6.94
N GLU A 268 -12.38 0.74 -7.37
CA GLU A 268 -13.32 -0.21 -6.76
C GLU A 268 -12.76 -1.64 -6.84
N ASP A 269 -12.21 -2.04 -7.99
CA ASP A 269 -11.57 -3.35 -8.17
C ASP A 269 -10.36 -3.53 -7.22
N PHE A 270 -9.52 -2.51 -7.09
CA PHE A 270 -8.40 -2.51 -6.14
C PHE A 270 -8.88 -2.75 -4.70
N PHE A 271 -9.83 -1.97 -4.20
CA PHE A 271 -10.32 -2.12 -2.84
C PHE A 271 -11.02 -3.46 -2.62
N ARG A 272 -11.76 -3.96 -3.60
CA ARG A 272 -12.37 -5.31 -3.55
C ARG A 272 -11.30 -6.40 -3.43
N ARG A 273 -10.20 -6.32 -4.17
CA ARG A 273 -9.06 -7.25 -4.07
C ARG A 273 -8.38 -7.19 -2.70
N VAL A 274 -8.18 -5.99 -2.17
CA VAL A 274 -7.62 -5.80 -0.82
C VAL A 274 -8.53 -6.46 0.23
N HIS A 275 -9.83 -6.22 0.18
CA HIS A 275 -10.79 -6.83 1.10
C HIS A 275 -10.79 -8.37 0.99
N LYS A 276 -10.75 -8.90 -0.24
CA LYS A 276 -10.66 -10.35 -0.45
C LYS A 276 -9.38 -10.94 0.14
N ALA A 277 -8.24 -10.29 -0.07
CA ALA A 277 -6.96 -10.74 0.51
C ALA A 277 -7.01 -10.75 2.05
N MET A 278 -7.56 -9.69 2.67
CA MET A 278 -7.72 -9.62 4.13
C MET A 278 -8.60 -10.75 4.68
N ASN A 279 -9.69 -11.08 4.00
CA ASN A 279 -10.60 -12.14 4.42
C ASN A 279 -9.98 -13.54 4.35
N VAL A 280 -8.94 -13.75 3.51
CA VAL A 280 -8.21 -15.01 3.41
C VAL A 280 -7.13 -15.16 4.49
N ILE A 281 -6.58 -14.06 4.99
CA ILE A 281 -5.53 -14.10 6.01
C ILE A 281 -6.02 -14.79 7.29
N GLN A 282 -7.20 -14.48 7.76
CA GLN A 282 -7.74 -15.01 9.02
C GLN A 282 -7.88 -16.55 9.03
N PRO A 283 -8.51 -17.22 8.04
CA PRO A 283 -8.54 -18.68 7.97
C PRO A 283 -7.16 -19.31 7.87
N LEU A 284 -6.24 -18.73 7.10
CA LEU A 284 -4.87 -19.23 6.98
C LEU A 284 -4.12 -19.24 8.30
N VAL A 285 -4.23 -18.15 9.07
CA VAL A 285 -3.60 -18.07 10.39
C VAL A 285 -4.26 -19.06 11.36
N PHE A 286 -5.58 -19.22 11.31
CA PHE A 286 -6.29 -20.17 12.15
C PHE A 286 -5.84 -21.61 11.88
N ILE A 287 -5.74 -22.02 10.61
CA ILE A 287 -5.24 -23.34 10.20
C ILE A 287 -3.79 -23.53 10.67
N PHE A 288 -2.94 -22.52 10.50
CA PHE A 288 -1.54 -22.57 10.94
C PHE A 288 -1.45 -22.80 12.46
N VAL A 289 -2.20 -22.05 13.25
CA VAL A 289 -2.20 -22.19 14.72
C VAL A 289 -2.76 -23.55 15.14
N ALA A 290 -3.86 -24.00 14.53
CA ALA A 290 -4.43 -25.33 14.81
C ALA A 290 -3.40 -26.44 14.53
N LEU A 291 -2.67 -26.35 13.42
CA LEU A 291 -1.62 -27.31 13.08
C LEU A 291 -0.49 -27.32 14.10
N VAL A 292 -0.05 -26.14 14.57
CA VAL A 292 0.99 -26.05 15.60
C VAL A 292 0.51 -26.63 16.94
N ILE A 293 -0.75 -26.39 17.33
CA ILE A 293 -1.32 -26.99 18.55
C ILE A 293 -1.35 -28.52 18.43
N VAL A 294 -1.78 -29.08 17.31
CA VAL A 294 -1.78 -30.53 17.07
C VAL A 294 -0.37 -31.11 17.15
N LEU A 295 0.62 -30.45 16.53
CA LEU A 295 2.03 -30.87 16.63
C LEU A 295 2.55 -30.83 18.07
N LEU A 296 2.17 -29.83 18.86
CA LEU A 296 2.50 -29.74 20.28
C LEU A 296 1.93 -30.92 21.09
N TYR A 297 0.64 -31.20 20.89
CA TYR A 297 -0.01 -32.34 21.54
C TYR A 297 0.63 -33.66 21.15
N ALA A 298 0.90 -33.86 19.87
CA ALA A 298 1.60 -35.06 19.41
C ALA A 298 3.00 -35.21 20.06
N ALA A 299 3.75 -34.12 20.13
CA ALA A 299 5.07 -34.10 20.74
C ALA A 299 5.05 -34.42 22.25
N MET A 300 3.98 -34.07 22.96
CA MET A 300 3.80 -34.38 24.38
C MET A 300 3.32 -35.81 24.64
N LEU A 301 2.42 -36.32 23.81
CA LEU A 301 1.81 -37.63 24.02
C LEU A 301 2.69 -38.80 23.50
N LEU A 302 3.45 -38.62 22.44
CA LEU A 302 4.29 -39.65 21.85
C LEU A 302 5.28 -40.30 22.88
N PRO A 303 6.02 -39.51 23.69
CA PRO A 303 6.91 -40.08 24.70
C PRO A 303 6.18 -40.89 25.80
N ILE A 304 4.96 -40.44 26.16
CA ILE A 304 4.17 -41.13 27.21
C ILE A 304 3.72 -42.49 26.69
N TYR A 305 3.28 -42.61 25.45
CA TYR A 305 2.89 -43.90 24.85
C TYR A 305 4.09 -44.82 24.64
N GLN A 306 5.25 -44.31 24.20
CA GLN A 306 6.45 -45.12 24.03
C GLN A 306 6.98 -45.70 25.35
N ASN A 307 6.91 -44.94 26.45
CA ASN A 307 7.31 -45.46 27.76
C ASN A 307 6.35 -46.47 28.35
N MET A 308 5.07 -46.47 27.92
CA MET A 308 4.11 -47.51 28.34
C MET A 308 4.31 -48.84 27.60
N GLU A 309 4.75 -48.84 26.33
CA GLU A 309 5.05 -50.06 25.58
C GLU A 309 6.31 -50.78 26.03
N VAL A 310 7.26 -50.11 26.69
CA VAL A 310 8.51 -50.71 27.20
C VAL A 310 8.30 -51.44 28.54
N HIS A 311 7.16 -51.23 29.20
CA HIS A 311 6.83 -51.87 30.50
C HIS A 311 5.77 -52.96 30.38
N LEU A 312 5.39 -53.38 29.18
CA LEU A 312 4.59 -54.60 28.87
C LEU A 312 5.45 -55.65 28.21
#